data_87232255fa6e6e179d211324c5f9079b
#
_entry.id   87232255fa6e6e179d211324c5f9079b
#
_cell.length_a   1.000
_cell.length_b   1.000
_cell.length_c   1.000
_cell.angle_alpha   90.00
_cell.angle_beta   90.00
_cell.angle_gamma   90.00
#
_symmetry.space_group_name_H-M   'P 1'
#
loop_
_entity.id
_entity.type
_entity.pdbx_description
1 polymer ?
#
loop_
_entity_poly.entity_id
_entity_poly.type
_entity_poly.pdbx_seq_one_letter_code
_entity_poly.pdbx_strand_id
1 'polypeptide(L)'
;MLATVSTSALSFTAPLAPARVPARAAPVMESVSDLKVLAEKCNPLLKFYDPLNLSGADFWGKGEAATIGWLRHAEIKHGRVAMFAFVGFVAQSAGLYFPWNLNLEGTSFADISAAGSPFEQWDALPTSAKLQIFAAIGLLEYFGESDFALSNSGEKHYTKGGTPGKYPSLKTAGVPHPVPFDLFDPFGLSK
;
A
#
# COMPACT_ATOMS: atom_id res chain seq x y z
N MET A 1 -42.33 35.13 -54.04
CA MET A 1 -42.35 34.03 -53.08
C MET A 1 -40.95 33.91 -52.47
N LEU A 2 -40.73 34.50 -51.32
CA LEU A 2 -39.48 34.35 -50.55
C LEU A 2 -39.68 33.26 -49.50
N ALA A 3 -38.87 32.21 -49.60
CA ALA A 3 -38.82 31.12 -48.65
C ALA A 3 -37.89 31.50 -47.49
N THR A 4 -38.43 31.62 -46.28
CA THR A 4 -37.66 31.83 -45.04
C THR A 4 -37.12 30.49 -44.57
N VAL A 5 -35.78 30.36 -44.55
CA VAL A 5 -35.07 29.23 -43.96
C VAL A 5 -34.94 29.43 -42.45
N SER A 6 -35.67 28.60 -41.66
CA SER A 6 -35.53 28.54 -40.22
C SER A 6 -34.25 27.78 -39.84
N THR A 7 -33.28 28.47 -39.25
CA THR A 7 -32.10 27.87 -38.63
C THR A 7 -32.46 27.43 -37.20
N SER A 8 -32.61 26.13 -36.98
CA SER A 8 -32.72 25.55 -35.64
C SER A 8 -31.35 25.54 -34.98
N ALA A 9 -31.19 26.29 -33.93
CA ALA A 9 -30.01 26.29 -33.07
C ALA A 9 -29.98 24.98 -32.26
N LEU A 10 -29.00 24.13 -32.53
CA LEU A 10 -28.69 22.98 -31.70
C LEU A 10 -28.05 23.48 -30.39
N SER A 11 -28.82 23.44 -29.30
CA SER A 11 -28.29 23.70 -27.95
C SER A 11 -27.46 22.51 -27.49
N PHE A 12 -26.15 22.64 -27.51
CA PHE A 12 -25.23 21.70 -26.86
C PHE A 12 -25.39 21.88 -25.34
N THR A 13 -26.03 20.91 -24.69
CA THR A 13 -25.97 20.78 -23.23
C THR A 13 -24.59 20.27 -22.87
N ALA A 14 -23.80 21.09 -22.18
CA ALA A 14 -22.50 20.65 -21.64
C ALA A 14 -22.69 19.43 -20.72
N PRO A 15 -21.81 18.41 -20.79
CA PRO A 15 -21.91 17.26 -19.90
C PRO A 15 -21.79 17.74 -18.44
N LEU A 16 -22.75 17.34 -17.61
CA LEU A 16 -22.67 17.58 -16.16
C LEU A 16 -21.33 17.02 -15.67
N ALA A 17 -20.51 17.88 -15.08
CA ALA A 17 -19.33 17.45 -14.38
C ALA A 17 -19.73 16.40 -13.33
N PRO A 18 -19.01 15.27 -13.24
CA PRO A 18 -19.33 14.24 -12.24
C PRO A 18 -19.30 14.91 -10.85
N ALA A 19 -20.39 14.74 -10.10
CA ALA A 19 -20.48 15.22 -8.75
C ALA A 19 -19.26 14.69 -7.97
N ARG A 20 -18.43 15.59 -7.45
CA ARG A 20 -17.30 15.25 -6.60
C ARG A 20 -17.86 14.54 -5.37
N VAL A 21 -17.77 13.22 -5.35
CA VAL A 21 -18.05 12.45 -4.13
C VAL A 21 -17.03 12.96 -3.09
N PRO A 22 -17.48 13.49 -1.93
CA PRO A 22 -16.53 13.94 -0.91
C PRO A 22 -15.64 12.76 -0.58
N ALA A 23 -14.33 12.96 -0.66
CA ALA A 23 -13.34 11.95 -0.28
C ALA A 23 -13.73 11.49 1.13
N ARG A 24 -14.12 10.24 1.25
CA ARG A 24 -14.50 9.64 2.52
C ARG A 24 -13.25 9.74 3.41
N ALA A 25 -13.28 10.61 4.41
CA ALA A 25 -12.22 10.64 5.40
C ALA A 25 -12.05 9.22 5.91
N ALA A 26 -10.84 8.65 5.75
CA ALA A 26 -10.56 7.35 6.31
C ALA A 26 -10.88 7.42 7.80
N PRO A 27 -11.66 6.47 8.35
CA PRO A 27 -12.01 6.50 9.76
C PRO A 27 -10.70 6.44 10.55
N VAL A 28 -10.41 7.49 11.31
CA VAL A 28 -9.34 7.47 12.29
C VAL A 28 -9.82 6.50 13.36
N MET A 29 -9.16 5.34 13.46
CA MET A 29 -9.54 4.29 14.41
C MET A 29 -8.95 4.65 15.76
N GLU A 30 -9.80 5.14 16.66
CA GLU A 30 -9.36 5.63 17.97
C GLU A 30 -9.81 4.74 19.13
N SER A 31 -10.78 3.83 18.90
CA SER A 31 -11.36 3.00 19.96
C SER A 31 -11.76 1.61 19.49
N VAL A 32 -11.90 0.68 20.45
CA VAL A 32 -12.44 -0.68 20.18
C VAL A 32 -13.86 -0.63 19.62
N SER A 33 -14.65 0.39 19.95
CA SER A 33 -16.00 0.56 19.39
C SER A 33 -15.95 0.80 17.88
N ASP A 34 -15.01 1.58 17.41
CA ASP A 34 -14.84 1.85 15.97
C ASP A 34 -14.37 0.60 15.22
N LEU A 35 -13.48 -0.20 15.86
CA LEU A 35 -13.08 -1.51 15.32
C LEU A 35 -14.26 -2.45 15.15
N LYS A 36 -15.17 -2.52 16.12
CA LYS A 36 -16.37 -3.37 16.03
C LYS A 36 -17.27 -2.95 14.85
N VAL A 37 -17.49 -1.66 14.69
CA VAL A 37 -18.28 -1.12 13.57
C VAL A 37 -17.61 -1.42 12.23
N LEU A 38 -16.28 -1.28 12.16
CA LEU A 38 -15.52 -1.62 10.95
C LEU A 38 -15.60 -3.11 10.65
N ALA A 39 -15.40 -3.98 11.65
CA ALA A 39 -15.44 -5.42 11.49
C ALA A 39 -16.80 -5.92 10.98
N GLU A 40 -17.90 -5.36 11.48
CA GLU A 40 -19.25 -5.68 10.98
C GLU A 40 -19.46 -5.28 9.51
N LYS A 41 -18.83 -4.18 9.07
CA LYS A 41 -18.88 -3.74 7.67
C LYS A 41 -18.01 -4.60 6.75
N CYS A 42 -16.85 -5.03 7.22
CA CYS A 42 -15.89 -5.81 6.43
C CYS A 42 -16.27 -7.28 6.37
N ASN A 43 -16.70 -7.87 7.49
CA ASN A 43 -17.07 -9.28 7.57
C ASN A 43 -18.26 -9.49 8.51
N PRO A 44 -19.48 -9.47 7.98
CA PRO A 44 -20.68 -9.62 8.79
C PRO A 44 -20.83 -11.01 9.44
N LEU A 45 -20.12 -12.04 8.94
CA LEU A 45 -20.19 -13.39 9.47
C LEU A 45 -19.33 -13.55 10.73
N LEU A 46 -18.07 -13.15 10.67
CA LEU A 46 -17.11 -13.28 11.78
C LEU A 46 -17.21 -12.12 12.76
N LYS A 47 -17.63 -10.94 12.28
CA LYS A 47 -17.66 -9.71 13.06
C LYS A 47 -16.32 -9.40 13.70
N PHE A 48 -16.34 -8.78 14.87
CA PHE A 48 -15.14 -8.50 15.65
C PHE A 48 -14.70 -9.74 16.42
N TYR A 49 -13.52 -10.26 16.10
CA TYR A 49 -12.95 -11.45 16.72
C TYR A 49 -11.60 -11.13 17.34
N ASP A 50 -11.55 -11.08 18.67
CA ASP A 50 -10.33 -10.82 19.45
C ASP A 50 -10.31 -11.73 20.70
N PRO A 51 -9.96 -13.02 20.53
CA PRO A 51 -9.98 -14.00 21.64
C PRO A 51 -8.90 -13.75 22.68
N LEU A 52 -7.81 -13.06 22.32
CA LEU A 52 -6.70 -12.75 23.21
C LEU A 52 -6.78 -11.35 23.82
N ASN A 53 -7.84 -10.60 23.51
CA ASN A 53 -8.04 -9.22 23.94
C ASN A 53 -6.84 -8.31 23.66
N LEU A 54 -6.24 -8.47 22.46
CA LEU A 54 -5.08 -7.70 22.04
C LEU A 54 -5.43 -6.23 21.78
N SER A 55 -6.66 -5.96 21.35
CA SER A 55 -7.14 -4.61 21.09
C SER A 55 -7.27 -3.76 22.37
N GLY A 56 -7.51 -4.39 23.51
CA GLY A 56 -7.58 -3.73 24.82
C GLY A 56 -6.24 -3.67 25.57
N ALA A 57 -5.20 -4.32 25.04
CA ALA A 57 -3.88 -4.32 25.64
C ALA A 57 -3.13 -3.01 25.33
N ASP A 58 -2.43 -2.46 26.31
CA ASP A 58 -1.56 -1.31 26.10
C ASP A 58 -0.10 -1.77 25.98
N PHE A 59 0.29 -2.26 24.80
CA PHE A 59 1.64 -2.82 24.56
C PHE A 59 2.77 -1.81 24.74
N TRP A 60 2.45 -0.51 24.57
CA TRP A 60 3.47 0.53 24.50
C TRP A 60 3.35 1.56 25.62
N GLY A 61 2.40 1.42 26.54
CA GLY A 61 2.13 2.43 27.57
C GLY A 61 1.67 3.78 26.99
N LYS A 62 1.07 3.76 25.78
CA LYS A 62 0.62 4.95 25.05
C LYS A 62 -0.89 5.01 24.88
N GLY A 63 -1.60 4.08 25.48
CA GLY A 63 -3.04 3.98 25.44
C GLY A 63 -3.61 3.09 24.33
N GLU A 64 -4.91 2.84 24.42
CA GLU A 64 -5.68 1.98 23.52
C GLU A 64 -5.57 2.42 22.05
N ALA A 65 -5.71 3.72 21.77
CA ALA A 65 -5.66 4.25 20.40
C ALA A 65 -4.34 3.98 19.70
N ALA A 66 -3.21 4.05 20.41
CA ALA A 66 -1.89 3.75 19.84
C ALA A 66 -1.74 2.26 19.53
N THR A 67 -2.24 1.40 20.41
CA THR A 67 -2.25 -0.06 20.21
C THR A 67 -3.10 -0.45 19.02
N ILE A 68 -4.31 0.08 18.93
CA ILE A 68 -5.22 -0.15 17.79
C ILE A 68 -4.61 0.34 16.48
N GLY A 69 -4.03 1.55 16.47
CA GLY A 69 -3.34 2.09 15.31
C GLY A 69 -2.22 1.18 14.83
N TRP A 70 -1.42 0.65 15.75
CA TRP A 70 -0.34 -0.29 15.43
C TRP A 70 -0.87 -1.63 14.91
N LEU A 71 -1.88 -2.23 15.55
CA LEU A 71 -2.48 -3.50 15.12
C LEU A 71 -3.07 -3.37 13.70
N ARG A 72 -3.80 -2.28 13.44
CA ARG A 72 -4.37 -2.01 12.12
C ARG A 72 -3.30 -1.79 11.06
N HIS A 73 -2.23 -1.06 11.40
CA HIS A 73 -1.10 -0.86 10.51
C HIS A 73 -0.42 -2.18 10.16
N ALA A 74 -0.17 -3.02 11.16
CA ALA A 74 0.40 -4.35 10.99
C ALA A 74 -0.49 -5.25 10.11
N GLU A 75 -1.80 -5.29 10.36
CA GLU A 75 -2.76 -6.05 9.57
C GLU A 75 -2.71 -5.67 8.08
N ILE A 76 -2.76 -4.38 7.79
CA ILE A 76 -2.73 -3.88 6.41
C ILE A 76 -1.40 -4.22 5.73
N LYS A 77 -0.27 -4.03 6.42
CA LYS A 77 1.05 -4.38 5.88
C LYS A 77 1.18 -5.88 5.63
N HIS A 78 0.77 -6.73 6.57
CA HIS A 78 0.78 -8.18 6.37
C HIS A 78 -0.08 -8.61 5.20
N GLY A 79 -1.27 -8.05 5.05
CA GLY A 79 -2.15 -8.33 3.91
C GLY A 79 -1.51 -7.93 2.57
N ARG A 80 -0.86 -6.77 2.49
CA ARG A 80 -0.16 -6.33 1.28
C ARG A 80 1.02 -7.25 0.94
N VAL A 81 1.85 -7.56 1.93
CA VAL A 81 2.99 -8.47 1.74
C VAL A 81 2.53 -9.86 1.32
N ALA A 82 1.46 -10.39 1.91
CA ALA A 82 0.88 -11.69 1.54
C ALA A 82 0.41 -11.70 0.07
N MET A 83 -0.24 -10.64 -0.40
CA MET A 83 -0.63 -10.52 -1.81
C MET A 83 0.57 -10.52 -2.75
N PHE A 84 1.62 -9.75 -2.44
CA PHE A 84 2.87 -9.75 -3.22
C PHE A 84 3.58 -11.09 -3.18
N ALA A 85 3.62 -11.74 -2.02
CA ALA A 85 4.24 -13.06 -1.85
C ALA A 85 3.52 -14.13 -2.69
N PHE A 86 2.19 -14.10 -2.74
CA PHE A 86 1.42 -15.01 -3.59
C PHE A 86 1.76 -14.84 -5.07
N VAL A 87 1.74 -13.59 -5.56
CA VAL A 87 2.08 -13.30 -6.96
C VAL A 87 3.52 -13.70 -7.27
N GLY A 88 4.46 -13.37 -6.39
CA GLY A 88 5.87 -13.76 -6.55
C GLY A 88 6.06 -15.26 -6.57
N PHE A 89 5.41 -15.99 -5.67
CA PHE A 89 5.47 -17.45 -5.63
C PHE A 89 4.96 -18.09 -6.92
N VAL A 90 3.81 -17.63 -7.43
CA VAL A 90 3.23 -18.13 -8.69
C VAL A 90 4.15 -17.82 -9.87
N ALA A 91 4.68 -16.61 -9.95
CA ALA A 91 5.58 -16.21 -11.04
C ALA A 91 6.85 -17.06 -11.07
N GLN A 92 7.49 -17.25 -9.93
CA GLN A 92 8.70 -18.08 -9.80
C GLN A 92 8.40 -19.57 -10.09
N SER A 93 7.27 -20.10 -9.62
CA SER A 93 6.85 -21.47 -9.90
C SER A 93 6.55 -21.70 -11.40
N ALA A 94 6.08 -20.67 -12.08
CA ALA A 94 5.85 -20.69 -13.53
C ALA A 94 7.13 -20.50 -14.36
N GLY A 95 8.29 -20.35 -13.73
CA GLY A 95 9.57 -20.13 -14.42
C GLY A 95 9.69 -18.75 -15.08
N LEU A 96 8.96 -17.75 -14.58
CA LEU A 96 9.09 -16.38 -15.05
C LEU A 96 10.30 -15.73 -14.39
N TYR A 97 11.27 -15.36 -15.21
CA TYR A 97 12.52 -14.72 -14.75
C TYR A 97 12.94 -13.61 -15.73
N PHE A 98 13.81 -12.73 -15.27
CA PHE A 98 14.36 -11.67 -16.10
C PHE A 98 15.45 -12.20 -17.05
N PRO A 99 15.53 -11.70 -18.30
CA PRO A 99 16.44 -12.21 -19.33
C PRO A 99 17.91 -11.73 -19.19
N TRP A 100 18.28 -11.09 -18.07
CA TRP A 100 19.61 -10.56 -17.84
C TRP A 100 20.29 -11.21 -16.64
N ASN A 101 21.57 -10.88 -16.44
CA ASN A 101 22.33 -11.37 -15.30
C ASN A 101 21.97 -10.64 -14.01
N LEU A 102 21.97 -11.38 -12.89
CA LEU A 102 21.76 -10.85 -11.54
C LEU A 102 22.94 -10.00 -11.08
N ASN A 103 24.17 -10.43 -11.41
CA ASN A 103 25.40 -9.79 -10.98
C ASN A 103 26.41 -9.65 -12.12
N LEU A 104 27.49 -8.90 -11.87
CA LEU A 104 28.59 -8.71 -12.84
C LEU A 104 29.46 -9.96 -13.02
N GLU A 105 29.40 -10.92 -12.11
CA GLU A 105 30.13 -12.19 -12.16
C GLU A 105 29.50 -13.19 -13.14
N GLY A 106 28.36 -12.86 -13.71
CA GLY A 106 27.69 -13.66 -14.75
C GLY A 106 26.61 -14.62 -14.26
N THR A 107 26.27 -14.62 -12.95
CA THR A 107 25.11 -15.39 -12.46
C THR A 107 23.83 -14.86 -13.09
N SER A 108 23.11 -15.70 -13.82
CA SER A 108 21.87 -15.31 -14.48
C SER A 108 20.63 -15.58 -13.61
N PHE A 109 19.53 -14.87 -13.88
CA PHE A 109 18.24 -15.22 -13.27
C PHE A 109 17.73 -16.58 -13.77
N ALA A 110 18.14 -17.04 -14.94
CA ALA A 110 17.84 -18.37 -15.45
C ALA A 110 18.47 -19.45 -14.58
N ASP A 111 19.72 -19.29 -14.15
CA ASP A 111 20.40 -20.23 -13.25
C ASP A 111 19.69 -20.32 -11.90
N ILE A 112 19.26 -19.21 -11.35
CA ILE A 112 18.46 -19.15 -10.12
C ILE A 112 17.12 -19.89 -10.32
N SER A 113 16.42 -19.63 -11.43
CA SER A 113 15.15 -20.29 -11.74
C SER A 113 15.30 -21.80 -11.93
N ALA A 114 16.44 -22.26 -12.45
CA ALA A 114 16.76 -23.67 -12.64
C ALA A 114 17.00 -24.44 -11.32
N ALA A 115 17.18 -23.74 -10.20
CA ALA A 115 17.36 -24.38 -8.89
C ALA A 115 16.13 -25.18 -8.43
N GLY A 116 14.93 -24.91 -8.97
CA GLY A 116 13.72 -25.67 -8.68
C GLY A 116 12.59 -24.82 -8.10
N SER A 117 12.08 -25.20 -6.92
CA SER A 117 10.98 -24.50 -6.25
C SER A 117 11.37 -23.06 -5.83
N PRO A 118 10.38 -22.17 -5.61
CA PRO A 118 10.68 -20.80 -5.14
C PRO A 118 11.54 -20.71 -3.88
N PHE A 119 11.46 -21.72 -3.00
CA PHE A 119 12.31 -21.81 -1.81
C PHE A 119 13.76 -22.10 -2.18
N GLU A 120 14.00 -23.06 -3.08
CA GLU A 120 15.34 -23.41 -3.58
C GLU A 120 15.94 -22.25 -4.39
N GLN A 121 15.11 -21.54 -5.16
CA GLN A 121 15.53 -20.33 -5.85
C GLN A 121 15.99 -19.24 -4.87
N TRP A 122 15.29 -19.06 -3.76
CA TRP A 122 15.73 -18.15 -2.70
C TRP A 122 17.07 -18.58 -2.09
N ASP A 123 17.27 -19.88 -1.85
CA ASP A 123 18.50 -20.40 -1.29
C ASP A 123 19.68 -20.22 -2.26
N ALA A 124 19.44 -20.36 -3.56
CA ALA A 124 20.42 -20.17 -4.62
C ALA A 124 20.87 -18.70 -4.80
N LEU A 125 20.11 -17.73 -4.28
CA LEU A 125 20.50 -16.32 -4.35
C LEU A 125 21.77 -16.04 -3.56
N PRO A 126 22.74 -15.24 -4.11
CA PRO A 126 23.90 -14.78 -3.38
C PRO A 126 23.53 -14.01 -2.11
N THR A 127 24.32 -14.18 -1.05
CA THR A 127 24.09 -13.49 0.23
C THR A 127 24.03 -11.96 0.07
N SER A 128 24.86 -11.40 -0.81
CA SER A 128 24.85 -9.96 -1.12
C SER A 128 23.52 -9.50 -1.70
N ALA A 129 22.90 -10.29 -2.56
CA ALA A 129 21.57 -9.98 -3.12
C ALA A 129 20.48 -10.02 -2.04
N LYS A 130 20.50 -11.03 -1.17
CA LYS A 130 19.58 -11.12 -0.01
C LYS A 130 19.71 -9.91 0.91
N LEU A 131 20.96 -9.51 1.23
CA LEU A 131 21.20 -8.33 2.08
C LEU A 131 20.73 -7.03 1.42
N GLN A 132 20.86 -6.87 0.11
CA GLN A 132 20.34 -5.71 -0.61
C GLN A 132 18.80 -5.65 -0.55
N ILE A 133 18.12 -6.78 -0.69
CA ILE A 133 16.66 -6.85 -0.56
C ILE A 133 16.24 -6.40 0.85
N PHE A 134 16.86 -6.96 1.90
CA PHE A 134 16.55 -6.57 3.27
C PHE A 134 16.86 -5.10 3.56
N ALA A 135 18.00 -4.61 3.06
CA ALA A 135 18.37 -3.20 3.21
C ALA A 135 17.37 -2.27 2.52
N ALA A 136 16.96 -2.58 1.30
CA ALA A 136 15.96 -1.78 0.56
C ALA A 136 14.61 -1.74 1.28
N ILE A 137 14.12 -2.90 1.73
CA ILE A 137 12.88 -2.99 2.51
C ILE A 137 13.02 -2.21 3.83
N GLY A 138 14.12 -2.39 4.55
CA GLY A 138 14.38 -1.70 5.81
C GLY A 138 14.45 -0.18 5.66
N LEU A 139 15.05 0.32 4.58
CA LEU A 139 15.07 1.75 4.28
C LEU A 139 13.66 2.30 3.99
N LEU A 140 12.86 1.58 3.23
CA LEU A 140 11.48 1.98 2.96
C LEU A 140 10.63 1.98 4.23
N GLU A 141 10.78 0.96 5.08
CA GLU A 141 10.09 0.89 6.37
C GLU A 141 10.51 2.02 7.31
N TYR A 142 11.83 2.25 7.43
CA TYR A 142 12.36 3.35 8.23
C TYR A 142 11.85 4.71 7.75
N PHE A 143 11.86 4.93 6.43
CA PHE A 143 11.32 6.16 5.83
C PHE A 143 9.82 6.32 6.14
N GLY A 144 9.04 5.25 6.00
CA GLY A 144 7.60 5.26 6.25
C GLY A 144 7.20 5.65 7.67
N GLU A 145 8.09 5.41 8.65
CA GLU A 145 7.85 5.71 10.06
C GLU A 145 8.62 6.94 10.58
N SER A 146 9.49 7.53 9.74
CA SER A 146 10.28 8.68 10.14
C SER A 146 9.44 9.95 10.33
N ASP A 147 9.66 10.66 11.44
CA ASP A 147 9.00 11.94 11.70
C ASP A 147 9.28 12.97 10.59
N PHE A 148 10.44 12.89 9.94
CA PHE A 148 10.82 13.72 8.79
C PHE A 148 9.86 13.52 7.61
N ALA A 149 9.64 12.27 7.19
CA ALA A 149 8.77 11.99 6.05
C ALA A 149 7.30 12.28 6.36
N LEU A 150 6.85 11.93 7.56
CA LEU A 150 5.48 12.14 8.00
C LEU A 150 5.15 13.63 8.11
N SER A 151 6.00 14.44 8.75
CA SER A 151 5.77 15.88 8.92
C SER A 151 5.76 16.62 7.58
N ASN A 152 6.68 16.29 6.67
CA ASN A 152 6.74 16.90 5.34
C ASN A 152 5.55 16.50 4.45
N SER A 153 4.98 15.31 4.67
CA SER A 153 3.78 14.85 3.97
C SER A 153 2.47 15.33 4.61
N GLY A 154 2.54 16.03 5.75
CA GLY A 154 1.36 16.48 6.51
C GLY A 154 0.60 15.32 7.18
N GLU A 155 1.24 14.17 7.32
CA GLU A 155 0.65 12.98 7.91
C GLU A 155 1.07 12.83 9.37
N LYS A 156 0.19 12.21 10.16
CA LYS A 156 0.51 11.82 11.54
C LYS A 156 0.91 10.36 11.58
N HIS A 157 1.78 10.03 12.52
CA HIS A 157 2.10 8.62 12.79
C HIS A 157 0.84 7.86 13.26
N TYR A 158 0.65 6.62 12.82
CA TYR A 158 -0.54 5.81 13.14
C TYR A 158 -0.77 5.61 14.65
N THR A 159 0.29 5.62 15.47
CA THR A 159 0.16 5.59 16.94
C THR A 159 -0.27 6.93 17.55
N LYS A 160 -0.28 8.00 16.76
CA LYS A 160 -0.67 9.37 17.17
C LYS A 160 -1.95 9.82 16.45
N GLY A 161 -2.81 8.88 16.05
CA GLY A 161 -4.06 9.15 15.34
C GLY A 161 -3.93 9.38 13.82
N GLY A 162 -2.83 8.93 13.21
CA GLY A 162 -2.68 8.90 11.76
C GLY A 162 -3.40 7.73 11.12
N THR A 163 -3.54 7.76 9.80
CA THR A 163 -4.21 6.69 9.04
C THR A 163 -3.33 5.45 8.95
N PRO A 164 -3.74 4.29 9.51
CA PRO A 164 -2.98 3.05 9.39
C PRO A 164 -2.79 2.62 7.94
N GLY A 165 -1.61 2.12 7.61
CA GLY A 165 -1.29 1.63 6.28
C GLY A 165 -1.02 2.70 5.23
N LYS A 166 -1.13 3.98 5.55
CA LYS A 166 -0.76 5.07 4.65
C LYS A 166 0.75 5.25 4.65
N TYR A 167 1.32 5.34 3.45
CA TYR A 167 2.74 5.59 3.26
C TYR A 167 2.95 7.07 2.91
N PRO A 168 3.92 7.76 3.53
CA PRO A 168 4.19 9.18 3.24
C PRO A 168 4.67 9.37 1.81
N SER A 169 4.33 10.51 1.20
CA SER A 169 4.75 10.83 -0.15
C SER A 169 6.25 11.15 -0.20
N LEU A 170 6.98 10.46 -1.07
CA LEU A 170 8.39 10.73 -1.33
C LEU A 170 8.61 12.11 -1.96
N LYS A 171 7.70 12.56 -2.81
CA LYS A 171 7.77 13.88 -3.46
C LYS A 171 7.64 15.01 -2.46
N THR A 172 6.63 14.94 -1.60
CA THR A 172 6.37 15.97 -0.58
C THR A 172 7.48 16.01 0.46
N ALA A 173 8.08 14.86 0.77
CA ALA A 173 9.23 14.78 1.66
C ALA A 173 10.54 15.30 1.03
N GLY A 174 10.53 15.64 -0.27
CA GLY A 174 11.71 16.18 -0.95
C GLY A 174 12.82 15.16 -1.16
N VAL A 175 12.51 13.86 -1.10
CA VAL A 175 13.49 12.79 -1.35
C VAL A 175 13.60 12.59 -2.86
N PRO A 176 14.81 12.71 -3.44
CA PRO A 176 15.02 12.40 -4.85
C PRO A 176 14.73 10.91 -5.11
N HIS A 177 13.82 10.63 -6.01
CA HIS A 177 13.57 9.26 -6.45
C HIS A 177 13.34 9.23 -7.97
N PRO A 178 13.74 8.15 -8.65
CA PRO A 178 13.70 8.08 -10.12
C PRO A 178 12.29 7.97 -10.69
N VAL A 179 11.31 7.67 -9.84
CA VAL A 179 9.92 7.46 -10.26
C VAL A 179 9.15 8.78 -10.20
N PRO A 180 8.51 9.24 -11.29
CA PRO A 180 7.83 10.54 -11.33
C PRO A 180 6.51 10.60 -10.55
N PHE A 181 6.05 9.49 -10.01
CA PHE A 181 4.79 9.35 -9.25
C PHE A 181 5.04 8.80 -7.84
N ASP A 182 4.09 8.99 -6.95
CA ASP A 182 4.16 8.43 -5.61
C ASP A 182 4.09 6.91 -5.63
N LEU A 183 4.84 6.24 -4.72
CA LEU A 183 4.79 4.77 -4.60
C LEU A 183 3.44 4.27 -4.08
N PHE A 184 2.76 5.09 -3.30
CA PHE A 184 1.40 4.81 -2.86
C PHE A 184 0.41 5.50 -3.81
N ASP A 185 -0.51 4.74 -4.37
CA ASP A 185 -1.56 5.20 -5.29
C ASP A 185 -1.02 6.08 -6.46
N PRO A 186 -0.12 5.55 -7.29
CA PRO A 186 0.51 6.32 -8.38
C PRO A 186 -0.49 6.87 -9.40
N PHE A 187 -1.62 6.22 -9.53
CA PHE A 187 -2.69 6.59 -10.49
C PHE A 187 -3.83 7.37 -9.84
N GLY A 188 -3.79 7.62 -8.54
CA GLY A 188 -4.83 8.38 -7.83
C GLY A 188 -6.19 7.67 -7.76
N LEU A 189 -6.21 6.34 -7.74
CA LEU A 189 -7.44 5.52 -7.75
C LEU A 189 -8.15 5.50 -6.39
N SER A 190 -7.48 5.89 -5.31
CA SER A 190 -8.03 5.94 -3.96
C SER A 190 -8.79 7.24 -3.63
N LYS A 191 -8.90 8.16 -4.58
CA LYS A 191 -9.52 9.48 -4.42
C LYS A 191 -11.00 9.47 -4.77
#